data_bb3ab839f59e609d538107590d50eef3
#
_entry.id   bb3ab839f59e609d538107590d50eef3
#
_cell.length_a   1.000
_cell.length_b   1.000
_cell.length_c   1.000
_cell.angle_alpha   90.00
_cell.angle_beta   90.00
_cell.angle_gamma   90.00
#
_symmetry.space_group_name_H-M   'P 1'
#
loop_
_entity.id
_entity.type
_entity.pdbx_description
1 polymer ?
#
loop_
_entity_poly.entity_id
_entity_poly.type
_entity_poly.pdbx_seq_one_letter_code
_entity_poly.pdbx_strand_id
1 'polypeptide(L)'
;MSIRLSEHKSYWIRLAETEEDVKSSLEGLTVLSSDFMSYDSVISKRFNNSSHRFFFEKKENYYELKADYCIGIDWLGHTNRSIYVEPKINNSNISSFIKALEDEEVESTEQNSQNSVFELDYLKMLLEVTSTSESNSELEALVQIDWDSKQIPIEQKDDKLTPFLIVRFLQILKLIVRKGLKKAYYKVQENLNNRIKGKVLVGKHIKQNIFKNQLTSTYCEYQVFDIDHTENRFLKKVLDFIVSYVESHKLLLKENLQQIQETIYYCRPAFELVSNTIRESDLKNIKHNPFYKDYKDALKIGSYILKRFAYNITKTSDQKVYTPPFWIDMPRLFELYVYSKMIEYNSLWKQEIHFQFSTYGNALDILVSHPDYQMVIDAKYKLKYQTGHLHQDIRQVAGYARLNRVREKLKFKVDEDRNINCLIIYPDIINGEVDLSLKNIYEAKQPIEAYYNLYKIGVKLPIIN
;
A
#
# COMPACT_ATOMS: atom_id res chain seq x y z
N MET A 1 12.70 -21.85 0.98
CA MET A 1 11.45 -22.01 1.76
C MET A 1 11.26 -20.72 2.55
N SER A 2 10.09 -20.12 2.51
CA SER A 2 9.80 -18.88 3.27
C SER A 2 9.39 -19.23 4.71
N ILE A 3 9.89 -18.45 5.66
CA ILE A 3 9.50 -18.52 7.07
C ILE A 3 8.25 -17.62 7.20
N ARG A 4 7.12 -18.18 7.63
CA ARG A 4 5.88 -17.42 7.85
C ARG A 4 5.77 -17.02 9.31
N LEU A 5 5.58 -15.74 9.56
CA LEU A 5 5.46 -15.14 10.88
C LEU A 5 4.14 -14.37 10.95
N SER A 6 3.60 -14.23 12.15
CA SER A 6 2.51 -13.29 12.42
C SER A 6 3.08 -11.98 12.95
N GLU A 7 2.50 -10.88 12.54
CA GLU A 7 2.78 -9.54 13.05
C GLU A 7 2.74 -9.51 14.59
N HIS A 8 3.66 -8.74 15.20
CA HIS A 8 3.75 -8.50 16.64
C HIS A 8 3.96 -9.76 17.50
N LYS A 9 4.65 -10.80 16.93
CA LYS A 9 5.01 -12.02 17.67
C LYS A 9 6.52 -12.25 17.63
N SER A 10 7.01 -12.92 18.69
CA SER A 10 8.40 -13.38 18.79
C SER A 10 8.45 -14.87 18.50
N TYR A 11 9.49 -15.26 17.76
CA TYR A 11 9.76 -16.65 17.37
C TYR A 11 11.18 -17.01 17.72
N TRP A 12 11.38 -18.21 18.21
CA TRP A 12 12.69 -18.74 18.55
C TRP A 12 13.18 -19.64 17.43
N ILE A 13 14.39 -19.37 16.94
CA ILE A 13 15.01 -20.11 15.88
C ILE A 13 16.14 -20.95 16.44
N ARG A 14 16.03 -22.27 16.30
CA ARG A 14 17.13 -23.19 16.63
C ARG A 14 18.00 -23.38 15.40
N LEU A 15 19.32 -23.51 15.64
CA LEU A 15 20.27 -23.83 14.61
C LEU A 15 20.50 -25.34 14.59
N ALA A 16 20.35 -25.95 13.43
CA ALA A 16 20.68 -27.34 13.19
C ALA A 16 21.98 -27.44 12.39
N GLU A 17 22.76 -28.47 12.63
CA GLU A 17 23.98 -28.69 11.89
C GLU A 17 23.75 -29.42 10.57
N THR A 18 22.68 -30.22 10.48
CA THR A 18 22.32 -31.02 9.30
C THR A 18 20.93 -30.73 8.80
N GLU A 19 20.65 -31.03 7.50
CA GLU A 19 19.31 -30.93 6.93
C GLU A 19 18.33 -31.95 7.54
N GLU A 20 18.82 -33.08 8.04
CA GLU A 20 17.99 -34.10 8.70
C GLU A 20 17.48 -33.59 10.04
N ASP A 21 18.31 -32.87 10.81
CA ASP A 21 17.89 -32.22 12.06
C ASP A 21 16.81 -31.16 11.84
N VAL A 22 16.88 -30.42 10.72
CA VAL A 22 15.84 -29.46 10.34
C VAL A 22 14.52 -30.14 10.04
N LYS A 23 14.56 -31.31 9.38
CA LYS A 23 13.36 -32.09 9.02
C LYS A 23 12.75 -32.82 10.19
N SER A 24 13.54 -33.21 11.18
CA SER A 24 13.11 -33.97 12.37
C SER A 24 12.58 -33.09 13.50
N SER A 25 12.79 -31.77 13.46
CA SER A 25 12.32 -30.87 14.53
C SER A 25 10.81 -30.64 14.44
N LEU A 26 10.09 -31.09 15.45
CA LEU A 26 8.63 -30.97 15.56
C LEU A 26 8.17 -29.64 16.20
N GLU A 27 9.07 -28.92 16.87
CA GLU A 27 8.73 -27.71 17.62
C GLU A 27 9.69 -26.56 17.26
N GLY A 28 9.11 -25.46 16.78
CA GLY A 28 9.82 -24.22 16.49
C GLY A 28 10.45 -24.14 15.09
N LEU A 29 10.91 -22.94 14.74
CA LEU A 29 11.64 -22.69 13.51
C LEU A 29 13.09 -23.20 13.66
N THR A 30 13.43 -24.28 12.95
CA THR A 30 14.79 -24.80 12.89
C THR A 30 15.40 -24.51 11.52
N VAL A 31 16.60 -24.00 11.50
CA VAL A 31 17.35 -23.61 10.28
C VAL A 31 18.79 -24.09 10.36
N LEU A 32 19.42 -24.25 9.21
CA LEU A 32 20.82 -24.68 9.16
C LEU A 32 21.74 -23.59 9.72
N SER A 33 22.74 -23.99 10.50
CA SER A 33 23.80 -23.11 11.01
C SER A 33 24.54 -22.37 9.89
N SER A 34 24.75 -23.04 8.74
CA SER A 34 25.37 -22.45 7.55
C SER A 34 24.63 -21.25 6.99
N ASP A 35 23.32 -21.21 7.15
CA ASP A 35 22.48 -20.09 6.69
C ASP A 35 22.66 -18.83 7.57
N PHE A 36 23.26 -18.96 8.77
CA PHE A 36 23.36 -17.92 9.78
C PHE A 36 24.78 -17.58 10.23
N MET A 37 25.82 -18.24 9.70
CA MET A 37 27.22 -18.09 10.16
C MET A 37 27.79 -16.66 10.14
N SER A 38 27.14 -15.71 9.49
CA SER A 38 27.64 -14.32 9.37
C SER A 38 26.96 -13.32 10.32
N TYR A 39 26.11 -13.76 11.25
CA TYR A 39 25.32 -12.85 12.07
C TYR A 39 25.75 -12.83 13.53
N ASP A 40 26.77 -12.00 13.83
CA ASP A 40 27.13 -11.64 15.22
C ASP A 40 26.39 -10.41 15.74
N SER A 41 25.51 -9.80 14.95
CA SER A 41 24.87 -8.54 15.29
C SER A 41 23.35 -8.54 15.04
N VAL A 42 22.65 -7.71 15.80
CA VAL A 42 21.22 -7.42 15.63
C VAL A 42 20.93 -6.90 14.22
N ILE A 43 20.11 -7.61 13.46
CA ILE A 43 19.60 -7.12 12.18
C ILE A 43 18.28 -6.44 12.44
N SER A 44 18.28 -5.13 12.29
CA SER A 44 17.08 -4.32 12.39
C SER A 44 16.96 -3.48 11.13
N LYS A 45 16.01 -3.81 10.27
CA LYS A 45 15.65 -2.93 9.16
C LYS A 45 14.49 -2.04 9.62
N ARG A 46 14.67 -0.72 9.57
CA ARG A 46 13.64 0.25 9.93
C ARG A 46 12.75 0.56 8.74
N PHE A 47 11.49 0.80 9.02
CA PHE A 47 10.50 1.35 8.10
C PHE A 47 10.43 2.87 8.31
N ASN A 48 10.87 3.65 7.33
CA ASN A 48 10.81 5.13 7.35
C ASN A 48 11.25 5.80 8.68
N ASN A 49 12.25 5.27 9.37
CA ASN A 49 12.78 5.75 10.66
C ASN A 49 11.83 5.64 11.88
N SER A 50 10.63 5.09 11.76
CA SER A 50 9.65 5.06 12.85
C SER A 50 9.45 3.68 13.47
N SER A 51 9.23 2.65 12.67
CA SER A 51 9.00 1.29 13.14
C SER A 51 10.07 0.33 12.61
N HIS A 52 10.24 -0.80 13.27
CA HIS A 52 11.09 -1.84 12.76
C HIS A 52 10.23 -2.79 11.91
N ARG A 53 10.82 -3.34 10.84
CA ARG A 53 10.18 -4.38 10.02
C ARG A 53 10.18 -5.69 10.78
N PHE A 54 11.34 -6.06 11.28
CA PHE A 54 11.58 -7.19 12.17
C PHE A 54 12.91 -7.00 12.90
N PHE A 55 13.05 -7.71 14.03
CA PHE A 55 14.30 -7.84 14.77
C PHE A 55 14.77 -9.26 14.69
N PHE A 56 16.06 -9.43 14.55
CA PHE A 56 16.74 -10.70 14.65
C PHE A 56 17.93 -10.55 15.59
N GLU A 57 17.91 -11.25 16.70
CA GLU A 57 18.91 -11.12 17.76
C GLU A 57 19.40 -12.50 18.19
N LYS A 58 20.72 -12.64 18.34
CA LYS A 58 21.34 -13.83 18.91
C LYS A 58 21.22 -13.81 20.43
N LYS A 59 20.64 -14.84 21.02
CA LYS A 59 20.66 -15.16 22.43
C LYS A 59 21.69 -16.25 22.69
N GLU A 60 21.89 -16.67 23.94
CA GLU A 60 22.94 -17.65 24.31
C GLU A 60 22.86 -18.96 23.51
N ASN A 61 21.66 -19.54 23.33
CA ASN A 61 21.45 -20.84 22.70
C ASN A 61 20.46 -20.85 21.53
N TYR A 62 19.93 -19.69 21.12
CA TYR A 62 18.97 -19.57 20.04
C TYR A 62 19.01 -18.17 19.43
N TYR A 63 18.32 -18.00 18.30
CA TYR A 63 18.06 -16.69 17.75
C TYR A 63 16.59 -16.31 17.99
N GLU A 64 16.36 -15.09 18.44
CA GLU A 64 15.04 -14.52 18.54
C GLU A 64 14.75 -13.71 17.27
N LEU A 65 13.66 -14.07 16.57
CA LEU A 65 13.10 -13.32 15.44
C LEU A 65 11.77 -12.74 15.87
N LYS A 66 11.70 -11.42 15.99
CA LYS A 66 10.50 -10.69 16.37
C LYS A 66 9.98 -9.90 15.18
N ALA A 67 8.74 -10.16 14.77
CA ALA A 67 8.02 -9.30 13.84
C ALA A 67 7.42 -8.11 14.59
N ASP A 68 7.54 -6.90 14.02
CA ASP A 68 6.94 -5.69 14.55
C ASP A 68 5.57 -5.45 13.86
N TYR A 69 5.08 -4.23 13.83
CA TYR A 69 3.77 -3.84 13.29
C TYR A 69 3.74 -3.69 11.76
N CYS A 70 4.71 -4.26 11.05
CA CYS A 70 4.76 -4.23 9.59
C CYS A 70 4.51 -5.63 9.02
N ILE A 71 3.72 -5.70 7.95
CA ILE A 71 3.52 -6.92 7.16
C ILE A 71 4.29 -6.83 5.85
N GLY A 72 4.70 -7.95 5.31
CA GLY A 72 5.41 -7.97 4.03
C GLY A 72 6.35 -9.17 3.88
N ILE A 73 7.28 -9.04 2.95
CA ILE A 73 8.24 -10.07 2.62
C ILE A 73 9.64 -9.49 2.44
N ASP A 74 10.64 -10.18 2.99
CA ASP A 74 12.06 -9.80 2.82
C ASP A 74 12.95 -11.04 2.87
N TRP A 75 14.23 -10.86 2.52
CA TRP A 75 15.24 -11.85 2.79
C TRP A 75 15.67 -11.82 4.26
N LEU A 76 15.86 -12.97 4.86
CA LEU A 76 16.46 -13.07 6.18
C LEU A 76 17.96 -12.79 6.05
N GLY A 77 18.30 -11.52 6.07
CA GLY A 77 19.67 -11.05 5.89
C GLY A 77 20.29 -11.48 4.55
N HIS A 78 21.47 -12.08 4.58
CA HIS A 78 22.17 -12.61 3.40
C HIS A 78 21.88 -14.09 3.12
N THR A 79 20.93 -14.67 3.86
CA THR A 79 20.55 -16.08 3.67
C THR A 79 19.76 -16.26 2.36
N ASN A 80 19.61 -17.52 1.93
CA ASN A 80 18.70 -17.86 0.82
C ASN A 80 17.25 -18.12 1.29
N ARG A 81 16.90 -17.69 2.50
CA ARG A 81 15.56 -17.83 3.07
C ARG A 81 14.87 -16.49 3.10
N SER A 82 13.59 -16.50 2.79
CA SER A 82 12.73 -15.32 2.89
C SER A 82 11.84 -15.41 4.14
N ILE A 83 11.53 -14.24 4.69
CA ILE A 83 10.57 -14.05 5.77
C ILE A 83 9.31 -13.46 5.15
N TYR A 84 8.17 -14.02 5.49
CA TYR A 84 6.85 -13.48 5.16
C TYR A 84 6.09 -13.20 6.46
N VAL A 85 5.79 -11.93 6.74
CA VAL A 85 5.04 -11.50 7.92
C VAL A 85 3.60 -11.23 7.51
N GLU A 86 2.68 -11.96 8.10
CA GLU A 86 1.23 -11.86 7.89
C GLU A 86 0.57 -10.96 8.95
N PRO A 87 -0.60 -10.34 8.64
CA PRO A 87 -1.36 -9.61 9.64
C PRO A 87 -1.68 -10.47 10.86
N LYS A 88 -1.61 -9.90 12.07
CA LYS A 88 -1.96 -10.61 13.32
C LYS A 88 -3.42 -11.07 13.39
N ILE A 89 -4.26 -10.50 12.52
CA ILE A 89 -5.68 -10.85 12.39
C ILE A 89 -5.87 -12.17 11.63
N ASN A 90 -4.90 -12.58 10.79
CA ASN A 90 -4.91 -13.84 10.07
C ASN A 90 -4.65 -15.00 11.03
N ASN A 91 -5.64 -15.42 11.78
CA ASN A 91 -5.52 -16.59 12.64
C ASN A 91 -6.54 -17.66 12.27
N SER A 92 -6.06 -18.89 12.19
CA SER A 92 -6.85 -20.07 11.85
C SER A 92 -7.90 -20.47 12.90
N ASN A 93 -7.93 -19.79 14.05
CA ASN A 93 -8.88 -20.05 15.14
C ASN A 93 -9.23 -18.77 15.91
N ILE A 94 -10.52 -18.49 16.10
CA ILE A 94 -11.00 -17.42 16.99
C ILE A 94 -10.47 -17.63 18.42
N SER A 95 -10.33 -18.87 18.89
CA SER A 95 -9.76 -19.18 20.21
C SER A 95 -8.26 -18.85 20.31
N SER A 96 -7.46 -19.04 19.25
CA SER A 96 -6.06 -18.61 19.24
C SER A 96 -5.94 -17.07 19.07
N PHE A 97 -6.93 -16.45 18.46
CA PHE A 97 -7.09 -15.02 18.39
C PHE A 97 -7.40 -14.41 19.78
N ILE A 98 -8.31 -15.03 20.54
CA ILE A 98 -8.62 -14.63 21.91
C ILE A 98 -7.41 -14.88 22.83
N LYS A 99 -6.71 -16.02 22.69
CA LYS A 99 -5.46 -16.30 23.43
C LYS A 99 -4.33 -15.29 23.13
N ALA A 100 -4.19 -14.86 21.88
CA ALA A 100 -3.23 -13.80 21.53
C ALA A 100 -3.61 -12.43 22.14
N LEU A 101 -4.85 -12.25 22.57
CA LEU A 101 -5.30 -11.09 23.36
C LEU A 101 -5.00 -11.24 24.87
N GLU A 102 -4.88 -12.48 25.35
CA GLU A 102 -4.76 -12.84 26.77
C GLU A 102 -3.31 -13.05 27.23
N ASP A 103 -2.32 -13.16 26.33
CA ASP A 103 -0.89 -13.42 26.65
C ASP A 103 -0.18 -12.30 27.43
N GLU A 104 -0.93 -11.36 28.02
CA GLU A 104 -0.52 -10.59 29.19
C GLU A 104 -1.40 -10.98 30.40
N GLU A 105 -1.13 -12.19 31.01
CA GLU A 105 -1.73 -12.69 32.25
C GLU A 105 -3.22 -13.07 32.17
N VAL A 106 -3.56 -14.35 31.97
CA VAL A 106 -4.51 -15.16 32.74
C VAL A 106 -4.70 -16.57 32.11
N GLU A 107 -4.82 -17.59 32.97
CA GLU A 107 -5.03 -19.03 32.67
C GLU A 107 -6.37 -19.32 31.96
N SER A 108 -6.34 -20.28 31.05
CA SER A 108 -7.37 -20.61 30.06
C SER A 108 -8.39 -21.63 30.53
N THR A 109 -9.66 -21.42 30.19
CA THR A 109 -10.68 -22.46 30.09
C THR A 109 -11.06 -22.70 28.63
N GLU A 110 -10.96 -23.95 28.18
CA GLU A 110 -11.29 -24.39 26.83
C GLU A 110 -12.81 -24.34 26.58
N GLN A 111 -13.23 -23.59 25.56
CA GLN A 111 -14.56 -23.74 24.96
C GLN A 111 -14.44 -23.93 23.44
N ASN A 112 -15.06 -25.04 22.98
CA ASN A 112 -15.19 -25.42 21.57
C ASN A 112 -16.00 -24.37 20.79
N SER A 113 -15.37 -23.64 19.87
CA SER A 113 -16.04 -22.80 18.88
C SER A 113 -15.57 -23.13 17.47
N GLN A 114 -16.51 -23.16 16.54
CA GLN A 114 -16.35 -23.54 15.14
C GLN A 114 -15.26 -22.71 14.44
N ASN A 115 -14.36 -23.41 13.76
CA ASN A 115 -13.18 -22.86 13.08
C ASN A 115 -13.58 -22.13 11.78
N SER A 116 -13.76 -20.82 11.82
CA SER A 116 -13.75 -19.99 10.61
C SER A 116 -12.37 -19.34 10.46
N VAL A 117 -11.72 -19.62 9.35
CA VAL A 117 -10.43 -19.00 8.98
C VAL A 117 -10.75 -17.61 8.44
N PHE A 118 -10.25 -16.57 9.09
CA PHE A 118 -10.34 -15.18 8.59
C PHE A 118 -8.99 -14.75 8.03
N GLU A 119 -9.00 -14.18 6.84
CA GLU A 119 -7.85 -13.50 6.27
C GLU A 119 -8.21 -12.01 6.09
N LEU A 120 -7.39 -11.11 6.65
CA LEU A 120 -7.56 -9.67 6.47
C LEU A 120 -7.31 -9.29 5.02
N ASP A 121 -8.28 -8.66 4.36
CA ASP A 121 -8.08 -8.07 3.05
C ASP A 121 -7.42 -6.68 3.16
N TYR A 122 -6.12 -6.68 3.54
CA TYR A 122 -5.36 -5.43 3.60
C TYR A 122 -5.17 -4.79 2.23
N LEU A 123 -5.30 -5.56 1.13
CA LEU A 123 -5.32 -5.00 -0.21
C LEU A 123 -6.55 -4.09 -0.40
N LYS A 124 -7.74 -4.56 0.00
CA LYS A 124 -8.96 -3.74 -0.04
C LYS A 124 -8.82 -2.49 0.83
N MET A 125 -8.22 -2.59 2.03
CA MET A 125 -7.91 -1.41 2.84
C MET A 125 -7.02 -0.43 2.09
N LEU A 126 -5.93 -0.89 1.46
CA LEU A 126 -5.05 -0.07 0.64
C LEU A 126 -5.81 0.61 -0.51
N LEU A 127 -6.73 -0.10 -1.18
CA LEU A 127 -7.53 0.43 -2.29
C LEU A 127 -8.47 1.54 -1.84
N GLU A 128 -9.16 1.35 -0.73
CA GLU A 128 -10.07 2.34 -0.16
C GLU A 128 -9.31 3.60 0.28
N VAL A 129 -8.16 3.43 0.95
CA VAL A 129 -7.27 4.54 1.30
C VAL A 129 -6.81 5.31 0.05
N THR A 130 -6.44 4.58 -1.01
CA THR A 130 -5.96 5.24 -2.23
C THR A 130 -7.06 5.95 -3.03
N SER A 131 -8.32 5.65 -2.80
CA SER A 131 -9.46 6.30 -3.48
C SER A 131 -9.69 7.74 -2.98
N THR A 132 -9.29 8.06 -1.76
CA THR A 132 -9.38 9.39 -1.17
C THR A 132 -8.25 10.30 -1.67
N SER A 133 -8.59 11.39 -2.35
CA SER A 133 -7.62 12.31 -2.98
C SER A 133 -6.64 12.94 -1.99
N GLU A 134 -7.01 13.05 -0.72
CA GLU A 134 -6.22 13.70 0.33
C GLU A 134 -5.12 12.82 0.92
N SER A 135 -5.21 11.49 0.76
CA SER A 135 -4.25 10.53 1.30
C SER A 135 -3.13 10.11 0.34
N ASN A 136 -3.10 10.64 -0.89
CA ASN A 136 -2.09 10.22 -1.88
C ASN A 136 -0.63 10.50 -1.49
N SER A 137 -0.36 11.58 -0.76
CA SER A 137 1.00 11.89 -0.26
C SER A 137 1.44 10.96 0.86
N GLU A 138 0.50 10.41 1.63
CA GLU A 138 0.76 9.53 2.77
C GLU A 138 1.05 8.07 2.33
N LEU A 139 0.56 7.69 1.17
CA LEU A 139 0.75 6.33 0.63
C LEU A 139 2.20 6.01 0.26
N GLU A 140 3.01 7.02 -0.10
CA GLU A 140 4.45 6.80 -0.35
C GLU A 140 5.19 6.37 0.93
N ALA A 141 4.71 6.83 2.09
CA ALA A 141 5.25 6.46 3.38
C ALA A 141 4.69 5.12 3.89
N LEU A 142 3.51 4.70 3.41
CA LEU A 142 2.80 3.51 3.88
C LEU A 142 3.39 2.20 3.36
N VAL A 143 3.85 2.19 2.11
CA VAL A 143 4.39 0.99 1.44
C VAL A 143 5.82 1.24 1.02
N GLN A 144 6.74 0.46 1.53
CA GLN A 144 8.14 0.50 1.15
C GLN A 144 8.48 -0.72 0.30
N ILE A 145 9.07 -0.50 -0.89
CA ILE A 145 9.44 -1.55 -1.83
C ILE A 145 10.93 -1.40 -2.19
N ASP A 146 11.70 -2.45 -1.97
CA ASP A 146 13.14 -2.46 -2.21
C ASP A 146 13.43 -3.02 -3.63
N TRP A 147 13.24 -2.16 -4.64
CA TRP A 147 13.27 -2.54 -6.06
C TRP A 147 14.59 -3.09 -6.57
N ASP A 148 15.69 -2.66 -5.99
CA ASP A 148 17.04 -3.04 -6.41
C ASP A 148 17.53 -4.31 -5.69
N SER A 149 16.75 -4.84 -4.77
CA SER A 149 17.06 -6.06 -4.03
C SER A 149 16.79 -7.32 -4.86
N LYS A 150 17.45 -8.41 -4.47
CA LYS A 150 17.23 -9.73 -5.06
C LYS A 150 15.75 -10.11 -4.96
N GLN A 151 15.16 -10.54 -6.07
CA GLN A 151 13.76 -10.95 -6.14
C GLN A 151 13.50 -12.23 -5.34
N ILE A 152 12.39 -12.30 -4.64
CA ILE A 152 11.96 -13.43 -3.81
C ILE A 152 10.93 -14.26 -4.58
N PRO A 153 11.12 -15.59 -4.72
CA PRO A 153 10.12 -16.46 -5.32
C PRO A 153 8.96 -16.69 -4.34
N ILE A 154 7.74 -16.42 -4.77
CA ILE A 154 6.49 -16.62 -4.02
C ILE A 154 5.48 -17.43 -4.83
N GLU A 155 4.49 -18.01 -4.18
CA GLU A 155 3.35 -18.59 -4.89
C GLU A 155 2.45 -17.48 -5.45
N GLN A 156 1.78 -17.76 -6.57
CA GLN A 156 0.94 -16.75 -7.24
C GLN A 156 -0.20 -16.24 -6.34
N LYS A 157 -0.75 -17.08 -5.46
CA LYS A 157 -1.78 -16.70 -4.49
C LYS A 157 -1.30 -15.68 -3.45
N ASP A 158 0.02 -15.69 -3.17
CA ASP A 158 0.65 -14.80 -2.19
C ASP A 158 1.07 -13.46 -2.83
N ASP A 159 0.84 -13.28 -4.14
CA ASP A 159 1.16 -12.04 -4.85
C ASP A 159 0.12 -10.94 -4.59
N LYS A 160 0.25 -10.26 -3.49
CA LYS A 160 -0.57 -9.08 -3.16
C LYS A 160 0.02 -7.77 -3.71
N LEU A 161 1.30 -7.77 -4.11
CA LEU A 161 1.97 -6.56 -4.59
C LEU A 161 1.52 -6.16 -6.00
N THR A 162 1.32 -7.13 -6.92
CA THR A 162 0.90 -6.82 -8.30
C THR A 162 -0.47 -6.14 -8.36
N PRO A 163 -1.54 -6.63 -7.73
CA PRO A 163 -2.82 -5.93 -7.68
C PRO A 163 -2.69 -4.51 -7.09
N PHE A 164 -1.92 -4.35 -6.02
CA PHE A 164 -1.67 -3.03 -5.43
C PHE A 164 -1.02 -2.06 -6.42
N LEU A 165 0.05 -2.48 -7.12
CA LEU A 165 0.73 -1.64 -8.11
C LEU A 165 -0.19 -1.26 -9.27
N ILE A 166 -1.03 -2.19 -9.74
CA ILE A 166 -2.02 -1.96 -10.80
C ILE A 166 -3.01 -0.87 -10.38
N VAL A 167 -3.57 -1.00 -9.20
CA VAL A 167 -4.54 -0.02 -8.72
C VAL A 167 -3.89 1.33 -8.50
N ARG A 168 -2.71 1.37 -7.87
CA ARG A 168 -1.95 2.60 -7.67
C ARG A 168 -1.65 3.30 -9.00
N PHE A 169 -1.24 2.54 -10.01
CA PHE A 169 -1.02 3.07 -11.35
C PHE A 169 -2.31 3.67 -11.95
N LEU A 170 -3.41 2.92 -11.90
CA LEU A 170 -4.69 3.35 -12.45
C LEU A 170 -5.23 4.62 -11.77
N GLN A 171 -5.03 4.78 -10.47
CA GLN A 171 -5.42 5.99 -9.75
C GLN A 171 -4.62 7.21 -10.19
N ILE A 172 -3.29 7.08 -10.29
CA ILE A 172 -2.45 8.16 -10.80
C ILE A 172 -2.82 8.47 -12.24
N LEU A 173 -3.08 7.44 -13.05
CA LEU A 173 -3.51 7.61 -14.43
C LEU A 173 -4.84 8.37 -14.52
N LYS A 174 -5.81 8.04 -13.66
CA LYS A 174 -7.09 8.77 -13.56
C LYS A 174 -6.89 10.24 -13.23
N LEU A 175 -5.96 10.57 -12.32
CA LEU A 175 -5.61 11.97 -12.02
C LEU A 175 -5.00 12.68 -13.23
N ILE A 176 -4.09 12.01 -13.97
CA ILE A 176 -3.51 12.54 -15.21
C ILE A 176 -4.59 12.81 -16.25
N VAL A 177 -5.49 11.85 -16.46
CA VAL A 177 -6.59 11.99 -17.42
C VAL A 177 -7.54 13.13 -17.02
N ARG A 178 -7.86 13.26 -15.73
CA ARG A 178 -8.70 14.34 -15.20
C ARG A 178 -8.09 15.72 -15.42
N LYS A 179 -6.76 15.85 -15.31
CA LYS A 179 -6.03 17.11 -15.57
C LYS A 179 -5.83 17.37 -17.08
N GLY A 180 -6.07 16.38 -17.93
CA GLY A 180 -5.76 16.35 -19.34
C GLY A 180 -4.36 15.81 -19.63
N LEU A 181 -4.23 15.02 -20.70
CA LEU A 181 -2.94 14.48 -21.09
C LEU A 181 -1.94 15.58 -21.46
N LYS A 182 -0.72 15.44 -20.97
CA LYS A 182 0.41 16.33 -21.31
C LYS A 182 0.63 16.34 -22.81
N LYS A 183 0.82 17.52 -23.40
CA LYS A 183 1.33 17.69 -24.76
C LYS A 183 2.82 17.98 -24.72
N ALA A 184 3.55 17.43 -25.65
CA ALA A 184 4.99 17.68 -25.77
C ALA A 184 5.42 17.72 -27.22
N TYR A 185 6.55 18.39 -27.49
CA TYR A 185 7.17 18.36 -28.79
C TYR A 185 7.92 17.05 -28.98
N TYR A 186 7.64 16.38 -30.10
CA TYR A 186 8.42 15.21 -30.52
C TYR A 186 8.71 15.25 -32.00
N LYS A 187 9.75 14.53 -32.42
CA LYS A 187 10.18 14.47 -33.82
C LYS A 187 9.43 13.35 -34.56
N VAL A 188 8.87 13.72 -35.69
CA VAL A 188 8.24 12.78 -36.60
C VAL A 188 9.10 12.70 -37.85
N GLN A 189 9.37 11.48 -38.30
CA GLN A 189 10.01 11.24 -39.58
C GLN A 189 9.00 10.56 -40.53
N GLU A 190 8.65 11.25 -41.59
CA GLU A 190 7.59 10.84 -42.48
C GLU A 190 7.95 11.08 -43.94
N ASN A 191 7.46 10.22 -44.81
CA ASN A 191 7.57 10.39 -46.27
C ASN A 191 6.34 11.16 -46.77
N LEU A 192 6.50 12.45 -47.02
CA LEU A 192 5.41 13.38 -47.36
C LEU A 192 5.23 13.45 -48.86
N ASN A 193 4.00 13.32 -49.32
CA ASN A 193 3.64 13.39 -50.74
C ASN A 193 3.37 14.86 -51.12
N ASN A 194 4.01 15.35 -52.18
CA ASN A 194 3.87 16.70 -52.78
C ASN A 194 4.04 17.85 -51.76
N ARG A 195 4.77 17.64 -50.67
CA ARG A 195 5.04 18.68 -49.68
C ARG A 195 6.34 18.43 -48.92
N ILE A 196 6.92 19.52 -48.42
CA ILE A 196 8.09 19.50 -47.57
C ILE A 196 7.70 20.13 -46.21
N LYS A 197 8.10 19.50 -45.10
CA LYS A 197 7.88 20.02 -43.77
C LYS A 197 9.11 19.78 -42.89
N GLY A 198 9.64 20.82 -42.31
CA GLY A 198 10.84 20.73 -41.45
C GLY A 198 12.12 20.42 -42.24
N LYS A 199 12.95 19.50 -41.74
CA LYS A 199 14.25 19.14 -42.32
C LYS A 199 14.12 17.93 -43.26
N VAL A 200 14.64 18.04 -44.48
CA VAL A 200 14.74 16.91 -45.39
C VAL A 200 15.86 15.97 -44.92
N LEU A 201 15.55 14.71 -44.70
CA LEU A 201 16.52 13.66 -44.39
C LEU A 201 17.12 13.10 -45.66
N VAL A 202 18.11 13.79 -46.24
CA VAL A 202 18.69 13.55 -47.56
C VAL A 202 19.06 12.08 -47.78
N GLY A 203 19.77 11.44 -46.86
CA GLY A 203 20.18 10.05 -46.99
C GLY A 203 19.00 9.07 -47.06
N LYS A 204 17.93 9.29 -46.25
CA LYS A 204 16.72 8.49 -46.30
C LYS A 204 15.88 8.81 -47.52
N HIS A 205 15.82 10.08 -47.93
CA HIS A 205 15.12 10.51 -49.13
C HIS A 205 15.70 9.88 -50.39
N ILE A 206 17.02 9.88 -50.57
CA ILE A 206 17.70 9.22 -51.68
C ILE A 206 17.36 7.74 -51.70
N LYS A 207 17.52 7.06 -50.55
CA LYS A 207 17.35 5.61 -50.43
C LYS A 207 15.90 5.14 -50.62
N GLN A 208 14.94 5.92 -50.16
CA GLN A 208 13.53 5.51 -50.19
C GLN A 208 12.74 6.07 -51.34
N ASN A 209 13.13 7.26 -51.85
CA ASN A 209 12.38 7.94 -52.89
C ASN A 209 13.12 7.94 -54.25
N ILE A 210 14.36 8.47 -54.30
CA ILE A 210 15.07 8.62 -55.56
C ILE A 210 15.39 7.27 -56.17
N PHE A 211 15.95 6.33 -55.42
CA PHE A 211 16.24 4.97 -55.95
C PHE A 211 14.99 4.17 -56.32
N LYS A 212 13.82 4.58 -55.83
CA LYS A 212 12.54 3.92 -56.17
C LYS A 212 11.69 4.72 -57.13
N ASN A 213 12.24 5.76 -57.78
CA ASN A 213 11.53 6.68 -58.68
C ASN A 213 10.27 7.34 -58.10
N GLN A 214 10.20 7.53 -56.76
CA GLN A 214 9.11 8.21 -56.06
C GLN A 214 9.40 9.70 -55.95
N LEU A 215 9.46 10.39 -57.07
CA LEU A 215 9.93 11.78 -57.17
C LEU A 215 8.95 12.81 -56.54
N THR A 216 7.70 12.45 -56.31
CA THR A 216 6.68 13.30 -55.68
C THR A 216 6.72 13.23 -54.16
N SER A 217 7.50 12.30 -53.58
CA SER A 217 7.58 12.10 -52.14
C SER A 217 8.90 12.64 -51.59
N THR A 218 8.86 13.30 -50.42
CA THR A 218 10.04 13.84 -49.73
C THR A 218 10.10 13.33 -48.31
N TYR A 219 11.23 12.68 -47.94
CA TYR A 219 11.40 12.18 -46.57
C TYR A 219 11.87 13.29 -45.63
N CYS A 220 10.98 13.67 -44.71
CA CYS A 220 11.16 14.84 -43.82
C CYS A 220 11.22 14.46 -42.33
N GLU A 221 11.94 15.26 -41.55
CA GLU A 221 11.86 15.27 -40.07
C GLU A 221 11.33 16.64 -39.61
N TYR A 222 10.27 16.60 -38.85
CA TYR A 222 9.68 17.82 -38.28
C TYR A 222 9.18 17.58 -36.84
N GLN A 223 8.94 18.66 -36.12
CA GLN A 223 8.40 18.60 -34.75
C GLN A 223 6.89 18.75 -34.78
N VAL A 224 6.24 17.95 -33.94
CA VAL A 224 4.80 18.02 -33.67
C VAL A 224 4.61 18.26 -32.17
N PHE A 225 3.65 19.13 -31.84
CA PHE A 225 3.23 19.36 -30.46
C PHE A 225 1.88 18.68 -30.28
N ASP A 226 1.90 17.50 -29.67
CA ASP A 226 0.70 16.68 -29.52
C ASP A 226 0.80 15.74 -28.29
N ILE A 227 -0.29 15.01 -28.06
CA ILE A 227 -0.39 14.00 -26.98
C ILE A 227 0.35 12.72 -27.30
N ASP A 228 0.60 12.39 -28.56
CA ASP A 228 1.22 11.11 -28.97
C ASP A 228 2.75 11.12 -28.83
N HIS A 229 3.25 11.46 -27.64
CA HIS A 229 4.68 11.48 -27.30
C HIS A 229 5.06 10.30 -26.40
N THR A 230 6.36 10.09 -26.19
CA THR A 230 6.96 8.94 -25.52
C THR A 230 6.33 8.60 -24.16
N GLU A 231 6.09 9.60 -23.30
CA GLU A 231 5.53 9.36 -21.97
C GLU A 231 4.10 8.80 -22.06
N ASN A 232 3.22 9.43 -22.86
CA ASN A 232 1.84 8.97 -23.03
C ASN A 232 1.76 7.60 -23.73
N ARG A 233 2.64 7.33 -24.71
CA ARG A 233 2.76 6.00 -25.34
C ARG A 233 3.12 4.93 -24.33
N PHE A 234 4.01 5.26 -23.39
CA PHE A 234 4.38 4.34 -22.32
C PHE A 234 3.19 4.09 -21.39
N LEU A 235 2.49 5.13 -20.93
CA LEU A 235 1.31 4.99 -20.10
C LEU A 235 0.22 4.15 -20.76
N LYS A 236 0.00 4.34 -22.06
CA LYS A 236 -0.92 3.50 -22.86
C LYS A 236 -0.48 2.04 -22.88
N LYS A 237 0.81 1.77 -23.12
CA LYS A 237 1.35 0.39 -23.13
C LYS A 237 1.11 -0.30 -21.78
N VAL A 238 1.32 0.40 -20.67
CA VAL A 238 1.04 -0.12 -19.33
C VAL A 238 -0.47 -0.35 -19.13
N LEU A 239 -1.32 0.58 -19.58
CA LEU A 239 -2.77 0.45 -19.49
C LEU A 239 -3.28 -0.76 -20.29
N ASP A 240 -2.82 -0.95 -21.54
CA ASP A 240 -3.18 -2.10 -22.36
C ASP A 240 -2.76 -3.42 -21.70
N PHE A 241 -1.57 -3.44 -21.09
CA PHE A 241 -1.11 -4.58 -20.29
C PHE A 241 -2.03 -4.86 -19.09
N ILE A 242 -2.40 -3.82 -18.33
CA ILE A 242 -3.28 -3.95 -17.16
C ILE A 242 -4.65 -4.50 -17.58
N VAL A 243 -5.21 -4.04 -18.71
CA VAL A 243 -6.48 -4.57 -19.25
C VAL A 243 -6.38 -6.08 -19.45
N SER A 244 -5.32 -6.55 -20.12
CA SER A 244 -5.10 -7.98 -20.36
C SER A 244 -4.89 -8.77 -19.06
N TYR A 245 -4.17 -8.18 -18.09
CA TYR A 245 -3.97 -8.80 -16.77
C TYR A 245 -5.28 -8.97 -16.01
N VAL A 246 -6.09 -7.92 -15.93
CA VAL A 246 -7.38 -7.92 -15.22
C VAL A 246 -8.34 -8.96 -15.83
N GLU A 247 -8.38 -9.09 -17.16
CA GLU A 247 -9.19 -10.10 -17.85
C GLU A 247 -8.76 -11.52 -17.49
N SER A 248 -7.44 -11.76 -17.36
CA SER A 248 -6.89 -13.09 -17.06
C SER A 248 -6.95 -13.47 -15.58
N HIS A 249 -7.06 -12.49 -14.67
CA HIS A 249 -6.96 -12.70 -13.21
C HIS A 249 -8.21 -12.25 -12.45
N LYS A 250 -9.40 -12.34 -13.07
CA LYS A 250 -10.68 -11.92 -12.45
C LYS A 250 -10.95 -12.54 -11.09
N LEU A 251 -10.57 -13.81 -10.91
CA LEU A 251 -10.76 -14.54 -9.65
C LEU A 251 -9.91 -14.01 -8.50
N LEU A 252 -8.70 -13.49 -8.79
CA LEU A 252 -7.81 -12.91 -7.77
C LEU A 252 -8.25 -11.49 -7.35
N LEU A 253 -8.94 -10.77 -8.24
CA LEU A 253 -9.36 -9.39 -8.03
C LEU A 253 -10.75 -9.26 -7.41
N LYS A 254 -11.57 -10.35 -7.48
CA LYS A 254 -12.92 -10.50 -6.89
C LYS A 254 -13.69 -9.15 -6.70
N GLU A 255 -13.82 -8.72 -5.45
CA GLU A 255 -14.60 -7.53 -5.06
C GLU A 255 -14.05 -6.21 -5.61
N ASN A 256 -12.74 -6.14 -5.87
CA ASN A 256 -12.09 -4.93 -6.39
C ASN A 256 -12.19 -4.81 -7.92
N LEU A 257 -12.66 -5.88 -8.59
CA LEU A 257 -12.73 -5.96 -10.05
C LEU A 257 -13.58 -4.84 -10.65
N GLN A 258 -14.74 -4.55 -10.07
CA GLN A 258 -15.65 -3.53 -10.55
C GLN A 258 -15.00 -2.13 -10.53
N GLN A 259 -14.40 -1.75 -9.41
CA GLN A 259 -13.75 -0.44 -9.25
C GLN A 259 -12.55 -0.28 -10.20
N ILE A 260 -11.78 -1.35 -10.40
CA ILE A 260 -10.66 -1.38 -11.35
C ILE A 260 -11.18 -1.19 -12.78
N GLN A 261 -12.22 -1.93 -13.17
CA GLN A 261 -12.83 -1.82 -14.50
C GLN A 261 -13.40 -0.43 -14.76
N GLU A 262 -14.12 0.16 -13.81
CA GLU A 262 -14.64 1.52 -13.92
C GLU A 262 -13.52 2.53 -14.17
N THR A 263 -12.38 2.38 -13.48
CA THR A 263 -11.22 3.26 -13.66
C THR A 263 -10.57 3.06 -15.04
N ILE A 264 -10.48 1.82 -15.53
CA ILE A 264 -10.00 1.50 -16.88
C ILE A 264 -10.91 2.14 -17.92
N TYR A 265 -12.23 1.97 -17.80
CA TYR A 265 -13.21 2.56 -18.73
C TYR A 265 -13.15 4.09 -18.75
N TYR A 266 -12.91 4.72 -17.61
CA TYR A 266 -12.71 6.16 -17.53
C TYR A 266 -11.43 6.63 -18.24
N CYS A 267 -10.32 5.90 -18.09
CA CYS A 267 -9.02 6.31 -18.61
C CYS A 267 -8.84 6.00 -20.10
N ARG A 268 -9.35 4.88 -20.59
CA ARG A 268 -9.09 4.34 -21.94
C ARG A 268 -9.39 5.32 -23.08
N PRO A 269 -10.51 6.06 -23.09
CA PRO A 269 -10.82 6.99 -24.18
C PRO A 269 -9.78 8.11 -24.36
N ALA A 270 -9.18 8.59 -23.28
CA ALA A 270 -8.18 9.65 -23.33
C ALA A 270 -6.91 9.23 -24.13
N PHE A 271 -6.63 7.93 -24.21
CA PHE A 271 -5.48 7.38 -24.91
C PHE A 271 -5.80 6.83 -26.32
N GLU A 272 -6.99 7.07 -26.84
CA GLU A 272 -7.41 6.51 -28.15
C GLU A 272 -6.49 6.95 -29.29
N LEU A 273 -6.11 8.23 -29.32
CA LEU A 273 -5.21 8.81 -30.30
C LEU A 273 -3.72 8.64 -29.99
N VAL A 274 -3.37 7.95 -28.92
CA VAL A 274 -1.98 7.70 -28.53
C VAL A 274 -1.55 6.31 -29.01
N SER A 275 -0.38 6.20 -29.62
CA SER A 275 0.21 4.91 -30.02
C SER A 275 0.72 4.15 -28.80
N ASN A 276 0.65 2.82 -28.79
CA ASN A 276 1.26 1.98 -27.75
C ASN A 276 2.69 1.49 -28.12
N THR A 277 3.20 1.92 -29.28
CA THR A 277 4.52 1.50 -29.78
C THR A 277 5.61 2.37 -29.14
N ILE A 278 6.41 1.77 -28.26
CA ILE A 278 7.53 2.44 -27.59
C ILE A 278 8.72 1.49 -27.47
N ARG A 279 9.94 2.02 -27.62
CA ARG A 279 11.20 1.30 -27.38
C ARG A 279 11.70 1.60 -25.98
N GLU A 280 12.30 0.63 -25.30
CA GLU A 280 12.90 0.84 -23.98
C GLU A 280 13.98 1.93 -23.96
N SER A 281 14.73 2.07 -25.06
CA SER A 281 15.73 3.14 -25.24
C SER A 281 15.14 4.54 -25.11
N ASP A 282 13.86 4.71 -25.51
CA ASP A 282 13.20 6.01 -25.51
C ASP A 282 12.83 6.48 -24.09
N LEU A 283 12.75 5.56 -23.14
CA LEU A 283 12.44 5.85 -21.72
C LEU A 283 13.65 6.36 -20.95
N LYS A 284 14.88 5.94 -21.32
CA LYS A 284 16.10 6.30 -20.59
C LYS A 284 16.41 7.82 -20.61
N ASN A 285 15.87 8.55 -21.58
CA ASN A 285 16.16 9.96 -21.81
C ASN A 285 15.00 10.90 -21.42
N ILE A 286 13.99 10.42 -20.70
CA ILE A 286 12.87 11.28 -20.29
C ILE A 286 13.34 12.24 -19.20
N LYS A 287 13.38 13.54 -19.53
CA LYS A 287 13.60 14.60 -18.55
C LYS A 287 12.29 14.88 -17.80
N HIS A 288 12.26 14.56 -16.53
CA HIS A 288 11.08 14.83 -15.70
C HIS A 288 10.92 16.34 -15.46
N ASN A 289 9.74 16.85 -15.80
CA ASN A 289 9.36 18.22 -15.47
C ASN A 289 8.70 18.23 -14.09
N PRO A 290 9.18 19.04 -13.11
CA PRO A 290 8.62 19.12 -11.76
C PRO A 290 7.11 19.42 -11.70
N PHE A 291 6.59 20.16 -12.70
CA PHE A 291 5.15 20.46 -12.81
C PHE A 291 4.26 19.24 -13.08
N TYR A 292 4.85 18.11 -13.51
CA TYR A 292 4.14 16.88 -13.83
C TYR A 292 4.59 15.73 -12.91
N LYS A 293 4.46 15.92 -11.58
CA LYS A 293 4.84 14.90 -10.59
C LYS A 293 4.09 13.58 -10.84
N ASP A 294 2.80 13.65 -11.14
CA ASP A 294 1.97 12.46 -11.40
C ASP A 294 2.54 11.60 -12.55
N TYR A 295 3.09 12.23 -13.60
CA TYR A 295 3.74 11.51 -14.69
C TYR A 295 4.98 10.75 -14.24
N LYS A 296 5.83 11.36 -13.41
CA LYS A 296 7.02 10.70 -12.85
C LYS A 296 6.64 9.44 -12.08
N ASP A 297 5.62 9.54 -11.23
CA ASP A 297 5.16 8.43 -10.40
C ASP A 297 4.51 7.34 -11.25
N ALA A 298 3.65 7.70 -12.21
CA ALA A 298 3.04 6.76 -13.16
C ALA A 298 4.08 6.02 -14.00
N LEU A 299 5.10 6.71 -14.53
CA LEU A 299 6.18 6.10 -15.31
C LEU A 299 7.01 5.14 -14.46
N LYS A 300 7.31 5.51 -13.21
CA LYS A 300 8.03 4.67 -12.25
C LYS A 300 7.25 3.38 -11.99
N ILE A 301 6.00 3.49 -11.52
CA ILE A 301 5.16 2.33 -11.20
C ILE A 301 4.91 1.48 -12.46
N GLY A 302 4.59 2.10 -13.59
CA GLY A 302 4.37 1.41 -14.85
C GLY A 302 5.60 0.62 -15.31
N SER A 303 6.82 1.17 -15.13
CA SER A 303 8.05 0.46 -15.44
C SER A 303 8.24 -0.78 -14.57
N TYR A 304 7.85 -0.71 -13.31
CA TYR A 304 7.90 -1.84 -12.40
C TYR A 304 6.90 -2.93 -12.76
N ILE A 305 5.67 -2.54 -13.09
CA ILE A 305 4.64 -3.47 -13.57
C ILE A 305 5.18 -4.24 -14.79
N LEU A 306 5.65 -3.55 -15.82
CA LEU A 306 6.13 -4.20 -17.04
C LEU A 306 7.38 -5.06 -16.81
N LYS A 307 8.37 -4.62 -16.02
CA LYS A 307 9.57 -5.40 -15.68
C LYS A 307 9.21 -6.69 -14.93
N ARG A 308 8.31 -6.59 -13.95
CA ARG A 308 7.87 -7.76 -13.17
C ARG A 308 7.28 -8.84 -14.07
N PHE A 309 6.49 -8.45 -15.05
CA PHE A 309 5.87 -9.39 -15.98
C PHE A 309 6.85 -9.93 -17.04
N ALA A 310 7.75 -9.09 -17.55
CA ALA A 310 8.80 -9.57 -18.47
C ALA A 310 9.66 -10.64 -17.79
N TYR A 311 9.96 -10.49 -16.51
CA TYR A 311 10.70 -11.49 -15.72
C TYR A 311 9.90 -12.78 -15.52
N ASN A 312 8.60 -12.68 -15.27
CA ASN A 312 7.72 -13.82 -15.07
C ASN A 312 7.46 -14.62 -16.35
N ILE A 313 7.34 -13.97 -17.51
CA ILE A 313 7.14 -14.62 -18.82
C ILE A 313 8.35 -15.49 -19.20
N THR A 314 9.56 -15.07 -18.86
CA THR A 314 10.79 -15.82 -19.19
C THR A 314 10.99 -17.10 -18.34
N LYS A 315 10.23 -17.27 -17.25
CA LYS A 315 10.32 -18.42 -16.33
C LYS A 315 9.02 -19.20 -16.20
N THR A 316 8.32 -19.42 -17.30
CA THR A 316 6.97 -20.04 -17.38
C THR A 316 6.86 -21.52 -16.93
N SER A 317 7.92 -22.14 -16.42
CA SER A 317 7.87 -23.57 -16.04
C SER A 317 7.35 -23.82 -14.61
N ASP A 318 7.31 -22.81 -13.73
CA ASP A 318 6.89 -22.97 -12.34
C ASP A 318 5.79 -21.97 -11.97
N GLN A 319 4.81 -22.40 -11.20
CA GLN A 319 3.74 -21.56 -10.60
C GLN A 319 4.27 -20.47 -9.64
N LYS A 320 5.56 -20.12 -9.73
CA LYS A 320 6.23 -19.15 -8.87
C LYS A 320 6.32 -17.79 -9.53
N VAL A 321 5.84 -16.79 -8.82
CA VAL A 321 5.97 -15.36 -9.14
C VAL A 321 7.15 -14.79 -8.35
N TYR A 322 7.89 -13.85 -8.95
CA TYR A 322 9.01 -13.19 -8.28
C TYR A 322 8.62 -11.80 -7.81
N THR A 323 8.90 -11.46 -6.54
CA THR A 323 8.57 -10.17 -5.95
C THR A 323 9.82 -9.50 -5.35
N PRO A 324 9.98 -8.18 -5.47
CA PRO A 324 10.95 -7.47 -4.65
C PRO A 324 10.52 -7.53 -3.18
N PRO A 325 11.44 -7.39 -2.23
CA PRO A 325 11.08 -7.18 -0.83
C PRO A 325 10.16 -5.96 -0.69
N PHE A 326 9.07 -6.11 0.07
CA PHE A 326 8.16 -5.00 0.35
C PHE A 326 7.58 -5.11 1.75
N TRP A 327 7.21 -3.95 2.31
CA TRP A 327 6.65 -3.82 3.64
C TRP A 327 5.52 -2.81 3.68
N ILE A 328 4.53 -3.07 4.52
CA ILE A 328 3.36 -2.22 4.76
C ILE A 328 3.28 -1.96 6.27
N ASP A 329 3.16 -0.71 6.65
CA ASP A 329 2.93 -0.28 8.03
C ASP A 329 1.45 -0.44 8.37
N MET A 330 1.10 -1.42 9.20
CA MET A 330 -0.30 -1.75 9.51
C MET A 330 -1.00 -0.74 10.42
N PRO A 331 -0.38 -0.22 11.50
CA PRO A 331 -0.96 0.88 12.26
C PRO A 331 -1.29 2.08 11.37
N ARG A 332 -0.35 2.48 10.53
CA ARG A 332 -0.55 3.60 9.62
C ARG A 332 -1.62 3.33 8.56
N LEU A 333 -1.68 2.09 8.04
CA LEU A 333 -2.75 1.68 7.14
C LEU A 333 -4.11 1.77 7.82
N PHE A 334 -4.21 1.36 9.08
CA PHE A 334 -5.46 1.42 9.84
C PHE A 334 -5.91 2.87 10.09
N GLU A 335 -5.00 3.76 10.50
CA GLU A 335 -5.30 5.20 10.67
C GLU A 335 -5.86 5.81 9.38
N LEU A 336 -5.19 5.55 8.24
CA LEU A 336 -5.61 6.04 6.93
C LEU A 336 -6.92 5.42 6.47
N TYR A 337 -7.15 4.14 6.78
CA TYR A 337 -8.39 3.44 6.47
C TYR A 337 -9.58 4.06 7.20
N VAL A 338 -9.46 4.28 8.51
CA VAL A 338 -10.47 4.96 9.32
C VAL A 338 -10.76 6.35 8.76
N TYR A 339 -9.71 7.14 8.52
CA TYR A 339 -9.87 8.47 7.94
C TYR A 339 -10.58 8.44 6.57
N SER A 340 -10.17 7.54 5.69
CA SER A 340 -10.77 7.41 4.35
C SER A 340 -12.27 7.05 4.43
N LYS A 341 -12.63 6.15 5.33
CA LYS A 341 -14.04 5.81 5.59
C LYS A 341 -14.82 6.99 6.17
N MET A 342 -14.25 7.73 7.11
CA MET A 342 -14.89 8.94 7.62
C MET A 342 -15.14 9.98 6.50
N ILE A 343 -14.18 10.20 5.62
CA ILE A 343 -14.33 11.11 4.49
C ILE A 343 -15.40 10.61 3.48
N GLU A 344 -15.45 9.31 3.23
CA GLU A 344 -16.45 8.69 2.34
C GLU A 344 -17.87 8.92 2.86
N TYR A 345 -18.13 8.59 4.12
CA TYR A 345 -19.45 8.72 4.74
C TYR A 345 -19.84 10.16 5.10
N ASN A 346 -18.88 11.09 5.15
CA ASN A 346 -19.12 12.50 5.50
C ASN A 346 -18.71 13.45 4.37
N SER A 347 -19.09 13.16 3.14
CA SER A 347 -18.69 13.92 1.95
C SER A 347 -19.00 15.42 2.02
N LEU A 348 -20.06 15.82 2.71
CA LEU A 348 -20.47 17.22 2.91
C LEU A 348 -19.60 17.94 3.95
N TRP A 349 -19.01 17.23 4.90
CA TRP A 349 -18.27 17.79 6.05
C TRP A 349 -16.78 17.45 6.02
N LYS A 350 -16.22 17.21 4.84
CA LYS A 350 -14.80 16.86 4.67
C LYS A 350 -13.84 17.89 5.28
N GLN A 351 -14.22 19.17 5.23
CA GLN A 351 -13.39 20.26 5.73
C GLN A 351 -13.34 20.33 7.26
N GLU A 352 -14.27 19.68 7.94
CA GLU A 352 -14.32 19.58 9.39
C GLU A 352 -13.60 18.34 9.95
N ILE A 353 -13.11 17.44 9.09
CA ILE A 353 -12.38 16.23 9.50
C ILE A 353 -10.91 16.41 9.10
N HIS A 354 -10.03 16.58 10.08
CA HIS A 354 -8.62 16.91 9.88
C HIS A 354 -7.75 15.71 10.24
N PHE A 355 -7.04 15.17 9.24
CA PHE A 355 -6.09 14.08 9.43
C PHE A 355 -4.72 14.59 9.84
N GLN A 356 -4.03 13.88 10.77
CA GLN A 356 -2.70 14.20 11.27
C GLN A 356 -2.59 15.68 11.69
N PHE A 357 -3.54 16.11 12.50
CA PHE A 357 -3.54 17.48 12.98
C PHE A 357 -2.34 17.73 13.90
N SER A 358 -1.31 18.36 13.35
CA SER A 358 -0.02 18.56 14.01
C SER A 358 0.01 19.83 14.86
N THR A 359 0.56 19.73 16.08
CA THR A 359 0.75 20.86 16.99
C THR A 359 1.96 20.63 17.90
N TYR A 360 2.92 21.54 17.92
CA TYR A 360 4.11 21.51 18.78
C TYR A 360 4.85 20.16 18.83
N GLY A 361 5.03 19.52 17.68
CA GLY A 361 5.71 18.23 17.58
C GLY A 361 4.85 17.02 17.91
N ASN A 362 3.57 17.20 18.29
CA ASN A 362 2.60 16.14 18.45
C ASN A 362 1.66 16.13 17.24
N ALA A 363 1.32 14.96 16.73
CA ALA A 363 0.31 14.78 15.71
C ALA A 363 -0.76 13.85 16.26
N LEU A 364 -2.01 14.31 16.30
CA LEU A 364 -3.16 13.48 16.62
C LEU A 364 -3.73 12.92 15.31
N ASP A 365 -4.28 11.71 15.34
CA ASP A 365 -4.66 11.02 14.11
C ASP A 365 -5.78 11.75 13.39
N ILE A 366 -6.91 12.03 14.07
CA ILE A 366 -8.05 12.72 13.46
C ILE A 366 -8.66 13.72 14.44
N LEU A 367 -8.86 14.96 13.99
CA LEU A 367 -9.62 16.00 14.70
C LEU A 367 -10.92 16.27 13.94
N VAL A 368 -12.06 16.15 14.61
CA VAL A 368 -13.37 16.56 14.10
C VAL A 368 -13.75 17.91 14.69
N SER A 369 -13.91 18.92 13.83
CA SER A 369 -14.24 20.29 14.21
C SER A 369 -15.70 20.68 13.91
N HIS A 370 -16.54 19.74 13.48
CA HIS A 370 -17.97 19.99 13.24
C HIS A 370 -18.67 20.39 14.54
N PRO A 371 -19.49 21.47 14.56
CA PRO A 371 -20.06 22.03 15.79
C PRO A 371 -20.80 21.02 16.67
N ASP A 372 -21.55 20.10 16.07
CA ASP A 372 -22.37 19.13 16.80
C ASP A 372 -21.59 17.86 17.18
N TYR A 373 -20.42 17.60 16.57
CA TYR A 373 -19.66 16.33 16.71
C TYR A 373 -18.20 16.56 17.03
N GLN A 374 -17.88 17.62 17.80
CA GLN A 374 -16.50 17.93 18.16
C GLN A 374 -15.85 16.79 18.94
N MET A 375 -14.73 16.23 18.42
CA MET A 375 -13.98 15.16 19.07
C MET A 375 -12.54 15.04 18.61
N VAL A 376 -11.70 14.52 19.48
CA VAL A 376 -10.35 14.05 19.17
C VAL A 376 -10.42 12.54 19.03
N ILE A 377 -9.94 12.03 17.91
CA ILE A 377 -9.97 10.60 17.58
C ILE A 377 -8.54 10.07 17.46
N ASP A 378 -8.30 8.93 18.08
CA ASP A 378 -7.05 8.18 18.03
C ASP A 378 -7.34 6.77 17.50
N ALA A 379 -6.75 6.42 16.37
CA ALA A 379 -7.00 5.14 15.69
C ALA A 379 -5.93 4.12 16.10
N LYS A 380 -6.31 3.12 16.87
CA LYS A 380 -5.39 2.13 17.44
C LYS A 380 -5.58 0.75 16.80
N TYR A 381 -4.61 0.30 16.03
CA TYR A 381 -4.58 -1.05 15.48
C TYR A 381 -4.25 -2.08 16.57
N LYS A 382 -5.14 -2.18 17.59
CA LYS A 382 -5.01 -3.06 18.74
C LYS A 382 -6.32 -3.80 19.01
N LEU A 383 -6.28 -5.13 19.02
CA LEU A 383 -7.44 -5.98 19.23
C LEU A 383 -7.91 -6.01 20.70
N LYS A 384 -7.01 -5.69 21.64
CA LYS A 384 -7.31 -5.68 23.09
C LYS A 384 -8.48 -4.76 23.47
N TYR A 385 -8.82 -3.78 22.64
CA TYR A 385 -9.97 -2.91 22.90
C TYR A 385 -11.32 -3.60 22.79
N GLN A 386 -11.41 -4.78 22.19
CA GLN A 386 -12.64 -5.58 22.20
C GLN A 386 -13.05 -5.98 23.60
N THR A 387 -12.09 -6.36 24.45
CA THR A 387 -12.34 -6.86 25.82
C THR A 387 -11.95 -5.88 26.92
N GLY A 388 -11.20 -4.83 26.64
CA GLY A 388 -10.66 -3.92 27.65
C GLY A 388 -10.25 -2.56 27.10
N HIS A 389 -9.26 -1.95 27.76
CA HIS A 389 -8.65 -0.68 27.37
C HIS A 389 -7.20 -0.60 27.85
N LEU A 390 -6.42 0.33 27.27
CA LEU A 390 -5.03 0.57 27.62
C LEU A 390 -4.88 1.98 28.18
N HIS A 391 -4.47 2.10 29.43
CA HIS A 391 -4.29 3.40 30.11
C HIS A 391 -3.31 4.34 29.39
N GLN A 392 -2.30 3.80 28.72
CA GLN A 392 -1.34 4.61 27.97
C GLN A 392 -1.99 5.32 26.79
N ASP A 393 -2.80 4.62 26.00
CA ASP A 393 -3.51 5.19 24.85
C ASP A 393 -4.54 6.23 25.30
N ILE A 394 -5.23 5.95 26.42
CA ILE A 394 -6.17 6.89 27.04
C ILE A 394 -5.46 8.20 27.43
N ARG A 395 -4.31 8.11 28.10
CA ARG A 395 -3.52 9.29 28.47
C ARG A 395 -3.07 10.09 27.25
N GLN A 396 -2.76 9.41 26.17
CA GLN A 396 -2.35 10.03 24.92
C GLN A 396 -3.50 10.84 24.31
N VAL A 397 -4.66 10.24 24.09
CA VAL A 397 -5.81 10.93 23.46
C VAL A 397 -6.36 12.04 24.34
N ALA A 398 -6.39 11.84 25.68
CA ALA A 398 -6.77 12.88 26.64
C ALA A 398 -5.77 14.05 26.66
N GLY A 399 -4.48 13.77 26.45
CA GLY A 399 -3.44 14.79 26.31
C GLY A 399 -3.66 15.65 25.06
N TYR A 400 -4.01 15.04 23.94
CA TYR A 400 -4.32 15.75 22.69
C TYR A 400 -5.50 16.72 22.84
N ALA A 401 -6.55 16.33 23.56
CA ALA A 401 -7.70 17.19 23.82
C ALA A 401 -7.38 18.46 24.63
N ARG A 402 -6.24 18.49 25.33
CA ARG A 402 -5.77 19.65 26.12
C ARG A 402 -4.84 20.59 25.35
N LEU A 403 -4.45 20.27 24.12
CA LEU A 403 -3.57 21.12 23.31
C LEU A 403 -4.30 22.42 22.93
N ASN A 404 -3.70 23.58 23.21
CA ASN A 404 -4.28 24.89 22.90
C ASN A 404 -4.72 25.01 21.46
N ARG A 405 -3.88 24.58 20.50
CA ARG A 405 -4.20 24.64 19.08
C ARG A 405 -5.41 23.78 18.69
N VAL A 406 -5.65 22.66 19.40
CA VAL A 406 -6.87 21.84 19.22
C VAL A 406 -8.07 22.65 19.70
N ARG A 407 -8.00 23.24 20.90
CA ARG A 407 -9.07 24.08 21.45
C ARG A 407 -9.38 25.30 20.58
N GLU A 408 -8.35 25.98 20.07
CA GLU A 408 -8.48 27.09 19.11
C GLU A 408 -9.18 26.63 17.82
N LYS A 409 -8.77 25.48 17.25
CA LYS A 409 -9.41 24.95 16.05
C LYS A 409 -10.88 24.59 16.28
N LEU A 410 -11.23 24.14 17.47
CA LEU A 410 -12.62 23.89 17.90
C LEU A 410 -13.37 25.15 18.32
N LYS A 411 -12.73 26.34 18.22
CA LYS A 411 -13.30 27.66 18.55
C LYS A 411 -13.71 27.82 20.02
N PHE A 412 -12.96 27.18 20.94
CA PHE A 412 -13.17 27.36 22.38
C PHE A 412 -12.51 28.66 22.84
N LYS A 413 -13.18 29.37 23.77
CA LYS A 413 -12.58 30.53 24.44
C LYS A 413 -11.47 30.10 25.38
N VAL A 414 -10.49 30.98 25.63
CA VAL A 414 -9.31 30.67 26.45
C VAL A 414 -9.70 30.17 27.83
N ASP A 415 -10.74 30.75 28.44
CA ASP A 415 -11.21 30.45 29.80
C ASP A 415 -12.41 29.48 29.83
N GLU A 416 -12.74 28.88 28.69
CA GLU A 416 -13.86 27.93 28.59
C GLU A 416 -13.46 26.55 29.13
N ASP A 417 -14.02 26.17 30.31
CA ASP A 417 -13.78 24.85 30.91
C ASP A 417 -14.72 23.77 30.31
N ARG A 418 -14.71 23.66 28.98
CA ARG A 418 -15.47 22.63 28.27
C ARG A 418 -14.56 21.46 27.89
N ASN A 419 -15.01 20.27 28.24
CA ASN A 419 -14.32 19.03 27.91
C ASN A 419 -14.60 18.61 26.47
N ILE A 420 -13.56 18.18 25.77
CA ILE A 420 -13.62 17.64 24.41
C ILE A 420 -13.85 16.14 24.50
N ASN A 421 -14.75 15.60 23.67
CA ASN A 421 -14.92 14.16 23.57
C ASN A 421 -13.67 13.52 22.98
N CYS A 422 -13.15 12.47 23.63
CA CYS A 422 -12.05 11.66 23.17
C CYS A 422 -12.58 10.30 22.72
N LEU A 423 -12.17 9.85 21.53
CA LEU A 423 -12.64 8.60 20.97
C LEU A 423 -11.42 7.75 20.54
N ILE A 424 -11.41 6.49 20.95
CA ILE A 424 -10.47 5.49 20.45
C ILE A 424 -11.20 4.59 19.46
N ILE A 425 -10.70 4.56 18.23
CA ILE A 425 -11.20 3.66 17.17
C ILE A 425 -10.27 2.45 17.07
N TYR A 426 -10.84 1.24 17.12
CA TYR A 426 -10.07 0.00 17.09
C TYR A 426 -10.68 -1.02 16.09
N PRO A 427 -9.91 -2.00 15.60
CA PRO A 427 -10.42 -3.04 14.71
C PRO A 427 -11.33 -4.02 15.47
N ASP A 428 -12.55 -4.20 14.98
CA ASP A 428 -13.49 -5.23 15.44
C ASP A 428 -14.10 -5.94 14.24
N ILE A 429 -13.70 -7.20 14.02
CA ILE A 429 -14.07 -7.97 12.84
C ILE A 429 -15.52 -8.45 12.92
N ILE A 430 -16.01 -8.70 14.14
CA ILE A 430 -17.32 -9.34 14.37
C ILE A 430 -18.42 -8.28 14.51
N ASN A 431 -18.22 -7.34 15.43
CA ASN A 431 -19.24 -6.37 15.84
C ASN A 431 -18.91 -4.93 15.44
N GLY A 432 -17.84 -4.72 14.65
CA GLY A 432 -17.38 -3.39 14.25
C GLY A 432 -18.37 -2.68 13.33
N GLU A 433 -18.41 -1.36 13.48
CA GLU A 433 -19.22 -0.46 12.65
C GLU A 433 -18.67 -0.39 11.23
N VAL A 434 -19.56 -0.37 10.27
CA VAL A 434 -19.25 -0.17 8.84
C VAL A 434 -19.44 1.29 8.46
N ASP A 435 -20.49 1.91 8.96
CA ASP A 435 -20.80 3.33 8.74
C ASP A 435 -20.03 4.22 9.71
N LEU A 436 -19.06 4.95 9.21
CA LEU A 436 -18.28 5.93 9.96
C LEU A 436 -18.75 7.37 9.74
N SER A 437 -20.05 7.58 9.49
CA SER A 437 -20.64 8.91 9.54
C SER A 437 -20.52 9.49 10.96
N LEU A 438 -20.33 10.81 11.06
CA LEU A 438 -20.20 11.49 12.35
C LEU A 438 -21.39 11.23 13.26
N LYS A 439 -22.58 11.14 12.68
CA LYS A 439 -23.80 10.82 13.39
C LYS A 439 -23.75 9.40 13.98
N ASN A 440 -23.42 8.39 13.14
CA ASN A 440 -23.36 7.00 13.62
C ASN A 440 -22.25 6.82 14.67
N ILE A 441 -21.07 7.40 14.45
CA ILE A 441 -19.98 7.39 15.46
C ILE A 441 -20.47 7.96 16.79
N TYR A 442 -21.22 9.07 16.77
CA TYR A 442 -21.72 9.71 17.97
C TYR A 442 -22.76 8.88 18.72
N GLU A 443 -23.60 8.14 18.00
CA GLU A 443 -24.64 7.27 18.54
C GLU A 443 -24.09 5.91 19.01
N ALA A 444 -23.14 5.31 18.28
CA ALA A 444 -22.62 3.97 18.54
C ALA A 444 -21.42 3.92 19.50
N LYS A 445 -20.80 5.08 19.80
CA LYS A 445 -19.63 5.13 20.70
C LYS A 445 -19.96 4.61 22.10
N GLN A 446 -19.13 3.74 22.62
CA GLN A 446 -19.26 3.14 23.94
C GLN A 446 -18.40 3.90 24.96
N PRO A 447 -18.95 4.31 26.14
CA PRO A 447 -18.17 4.96 27.16
C PRO A 447 -17.14 4.00 27.78
N ILE A 448 -15.96 4.51 28.09
CA ILE A 448 -14.99 3.80 28.94
C ILE A 448 -15.27 4.25 30.38
N GLU A 449 -15.97 3.42 31.18
CA GLU A 449 -16.56 3.76 32.47
C GLU A 449 -15.60 4.43 33.46
N ALA A 450 -14.32 4.09 33.42
CA ALA A 450 -13.31 4.65 34.30
C ALA A 450 -12.94 6.12 33.98
N TYR A 451 -13.43 6.69 32.85
CA TYR A 451 -12.99 7.98 32.38
C TYR A 451 -14.14 8.87 31.88
N TYR A 452 -14.03 10.15 32.18
CA TYR A 452 -15.03 11.13 31.75
C TYR A 452 -14.78 11.60 30.32
N ASN A 453 -15.82 11.65 29.48
CA ASN A 453 -15.78 12.04 28.07
C ASN A 453 -14.78 11.24 27.21
N LEU A 454 -14.58 9.99 27.55
CA LEU A 454 -13.74 9.08 26.82
C LEU A 454 -14.54 7.88 26.35
N TYR A 455 -14.42 7.59 25.05
CA TYR A 455 -15.24 6.60 24.36
C TYR A 455 -14.37 5.67 23.52
N LYS A 456 -14.91 4.51 23.16
CA LYS A 456 -14.34 3.59 22.19
C LYS A 456 -15.38 3.16 21.17
N ILE A 457 -14.95 2.81 19.96
CA ILE A 457 -15.80 2.23 18.92
C ILE A 457 -14.99 1.23 18.08
N GLY A 458 -15.56 0.07 17.84
CA GLY A 458 -14.98 -0.93 16.94
C GLY A 458 -15.33 -0.64 15.50
N VAL A 459 -14.37 -0.79 14.59
CA VAL A 459 -14.55 -0.64 13.14
C VAL A 459 -14.36 -1.98 12.44
N LYS A 460 -15.30 -2.33 11.57
CA LYS A 460 -15.24 -3.56 10.79
C LYS A 460 -14.17 -3.45 9.72
N LEU A 461 -13.26 -4.44 9.70
CA LEU A 461 -12.25 -4.56 8.67
C LEU A 461 -12.71 -5.49 7.54
N PRO A 462 -12.24 -5.26 6.30
CA PRO A 462 -12.53 -6.17 5.19
C PRO A 462 -11.80 -7.50 5.41
N ILE A 463 -12.51 -8.60 5.23
CA ILE A 463 -11.99 -9.96 5.34
C ILE A 463 -12.21 -10.73 4.04
N ILE A 464 -11.32 -11.66 3.75
CA ILE A 464 -11.44 -12.64 2.66
C ILE A 464 -12.05 -13.88 3.29
N ASN A 465 -13.21 -14.30 2.80
CA ASN A 465 -13.89 -15.53 3.20
C ASN A 465 -13.43 -16.72 2.34
#